data_07a1a075709320deeb9f3466103748ce
#
_entry.id   07a1a075709320deeb9f3466103748ce
#
_cell.length_a   1.000
_cell.length_b   1.000
_cell.length_c   1.000
_cell.angle_alpha   90.00
_cell.angle_beta   90.00
_cell.angle_gamma   90.00
#
_symmetry.space_group_name_H-M   'P 1'
#
loop_
_entity.id
_entity.type
_entity.pdbx_description
1 polymer ?
#
loop_
_entity_poly.entity_id
_entity_poly.type
_entity_poly.pdbx_seq_one_letter_code
_entity_poly.pdbx_strand_id
1 'polypeptide(L)'
;MIFQSNKSIRIFPDGFSFYKKNKGNEEEVKQTFTGSSSTIASEAPYFFELDENQTEDIQIIVATVPPVLIPKPLFQAEKMQDYLKFQFETAEIGKSFSDEIESYRSIYFLDQKAVNALKRLNINTHYVHEITLLLKDGIKRSQSRNFVLLSLNKSFADFIVWKDEKLMMVNRFNFTSEIDMLFYLLHVIQQFDMKETSCKIYLNYFIERNPKLITLLNTYIGDMEIVSVDLK
;
A
#
# COMPACT_ATOMS: atom_id res chain seq x y z
N MET A 1 17.97 2.31 -0.35
CA MET A 1 17.67 3.42 0.60
C MET A 1 16.24 3.85 0.34
N ILE A 2 15.36 3.94 1.36
CA ILE A 2 14.02 4.50 1.17
C ILE A 2 14.20 6.01 1.27
N PHE A 3 13.68 6.73 0.27
CA PHE A 3 13.60 8.18 0.34
C PHE A 3 12.61 8.56 1.45
N GLN A 4 13.00 9.42 2.36
CA GLN A 4 12.14 9.93 3.43
C GLN A 4 11.73 11.37 3.10
N SER A 5 10.44 11.57 2.85
CA SER A 5 9.85 12.90 2.68
C SER A 5 8.87 13.19 3.81
N ASN A 6 8.80 14.45 4.22
CA ASN A 6 7.76 14.90 5.14
C ASN A 6 6.39 15.09 4.46
N LYS A 7 6.35 14.98 3.14
CA LYS A 7 5.16 15.15 2.30
C LYS A 7 4.97 13.91 1.44
N SER A 8 3.78 13.35 1.41
CA SER A 8 3.46 12.22 0.54
C SER A 8 2.04 12.30 -0.05
N ILE A 9 1.89 11.75 -1.25
CA ILE A 9 0.61 11.59 -1.95
C ILE A 9 0.39 10.09 -2.12
N ARG A 10 -0.65 9.56 -1.49
CA ARG A 10 -1.09 8.19 -1.69
C ARG A 10 -2.21 8.16 -2.70
N ILE A 11 -2.04 7.41 -3.79
CA ILE A 11 -3.02 7.27 -4.88
C ILE A 11 -3.60 5.85 -4.84
N PHE A 12 -4.92 5.74 -4.73
CA PHE A 12 -5.67 4.48 -4.65
C PHE A 12 -6.83 4.47 -5.65
N PRO A 13 -7.53 3.34 -5.90
CA PRO A 13 -8.50 3.23 -7.00
C PRO A 13 -9.58 4.30 -7.02
N ASP A 14 -10.10 4.67 -5.84
CA ASP A 14 -11.25 5.57 -5.70
C ASP A 14 -10.85 7.01 -5.32
N GLY A 15 -9.55 7.36 -5.35
CA GLY A 15 -9.10 8.69 -4.95
C GLY A 15 -7.63 8.78 -4.56
N PHE A 16 -7.34 9.76 -3.72
CA PHE A 16 -5.99 10.00 -3.20
C PHE A 16 -6.03 10.62 -1.80
N SER A 17 -4.93 10.53 -1.10
CA SER A 17 -4.72 11.19 0.20
C SER A 17 -3.40 11.93 0.22
N PHE A 18 -3.41 13.08 0.84
CA PHE A 18 -2.21 13.85 1.15
C PHE A 18 -1.80 13.65 2.60
N TYR A 19 -0.50 13.59 2.84
CA TYR A 19 0.08 13.48 4.18
C TYR A 19 1.21 14.50 4.31
N LYS A 20 1.21 15.27 5.40
CA LYS A 20 2.24 16.23 5.74
C LYS A 20 2.62 16.09 7.21
N LYS A 21 3.89 15.88 7.52
CA LYS A 21 4.41 16.01 8.89
C LYS A 21 4.90 17.43 9.13
N ASN A 22 4.46 18.02 10.21
CA ASN A 22 4.97 19.32 10.64
C ASN A 22 6.37 19.16 11.23
N LYS A 23 7.31 20.04 10.84
CA LYS A 23 8.65 20.08 11.44
C LYS A 23 8.53 20.35 12.94
N GLY A 24 8.96 19.41 13.77
CA GLY A 24 8.98 19.53 15.23
C GLY A 24 7.76 18.97 15.97
N ASN A 25 6.75 18.47 15.27
CA ASN A 25 5.60 17.75 15.85
C ASN A 25 5.47 16.39 15.21
N GLU A 26 5.18 15.35 16.01
CA GLU A 26 4.91 14.01 15.47
C GLU A 26 3.53 13.90 14.80
N GLU A 27 2.72 14.96 14.87
CA GLU A 27 1.39 14.98 14.27
C GLU A 27 1.45 15.01 12.74
N GLU A 28 0.83 14.02 12.14
CA GLU A 28 0.62 13.92 10.70
C GLU A 28 -0.74 14.55 10.34
N VAL A 29 -0.70 15.55 9.46
CA VAL A 29 -1.92 16.10 8.86
C VAL A 29 -2.26 15.24 7.64
N LYS A 30 -3.48 14.72 7.61
CA LYS A 30 -4.01 13.90 6.52
C LYS A 30 -5.26 14.55 5.93
N GLN A 31 -5.35 14.57 4.61
CA GLN A 31 -6.58 14.91 3.88
C GLN A 31 -6.84 13.88 2.78
N THR A 32 -8.07 13.38 2.70
CA THR A 32 -8.46 12.34 1.74
C THR A 32 -9.51 12.88 0.79
N PHE A 33 -9.34 12.60 -0.49
CA PHE A 33 -10.22 12.97 -1.58
C PHE A 33 -10.74 11.71 -2.28
N THR A 34 -12.02 11.70 -2.58
CA THR A 34 -12.63 10.67 -3.43
C THR A 34 -12.81 11.23 -4.84
N GLY A 35 -12.54 10.41 -5.86
CA GLY A 35 -12.68 10.80 -7.26
C GLY A 35 -11.41 10.63 -8.08
N SER A 36 -11.33 11.37 -9.18
CA SER A 36 -10.24 11.21 -10.17
C SER A 36 -8.92 11.76 -9.66
N SER A 37 -7.83 11.01 -9.88
CA SER A 37 -6.46 11.47 -9.66
C SER A 37 -6.07 12.72 -10.46
N SER A 38 -6.85 13.10 -11.47
CA SER A 38 -6.62 14.33 -12.26
C SER A 38 -6.72 15.62 -11.43
N THR A 39 -7.44 15.59 -10.30
CA THR A 39 -7.58 16.75 -9.39
C THR A 39 -6.40 16.92 -8.44
N ILE A 40 -5.45 15.99 -8.39
CA ILE A 40 -4.22 16.14 -7.59
C ILE A 40 -3.52 17.46 -7.90
N ALA A 41 -3.47 17.85 -9.18
CA ALA A 41 -2.78 19.07 -9.60
C ALA A 41 -3.42 20.37 -9.07
N SER A 42 -4.74 20.37 -8.80
CA SER A 42 -5.44 21.52 -8.22
C SER A 42 -5.38 21.56 -6.70
N GLU A 43 -5.39 20.39 -6.05
CA GLU A 43 -5.50 20.29 -4.60
C GLU A 43 -4.14 20.31 -3.88
N ALA A 44 -3.11 19.67 -4.46
CA ALA A 44 -1.80 19.53 -3.83
C ALA A 44 -1.10 20.87 -3.50
N PRO A 45 -1.15 21.92 -4.38
CA PRO A 45 -0.51 23.20 -4.07
C PRO A 45 -1.05 23.85 -2.80
N TYR A 46 -2.35 23.76 -2.56
CA TYR A 46 -3.00 24.33 -1.37
C TYR A 46 -2.64 23.52 -0.11
N PHE A 47 -2.75 22.19 -0.19
CA PHE A 47 -2.47 21.34 0.98
C PHE A 47 -1.01 21.40 1.42
N PHE A 48 -0.09 21.35 0.47
CA PHE A 48 1.35 21.34 0.76
C PHE A 48 1.95 22.74 0.84
N GLU A 49 1.18 23.80 0.52
CA GLU A 49 1.68 25.19 0.48
C GLU A 49 2.91 25.28 -0.47
N LEU A 50 2.75 24.73 -1.70
CA LEU A 50 3.84 24.67 -2.65
C LEU A 50 4.20 26.07 -3.16
N ASP A 51 5.49 26.38 -3.15
CA ASP A 51 6.03 27.61 -3.74
C ASP A 51 6.39 27.34 -5.22
N GLU A 52 5.91 28.18 -6.13
CA GLU A 52 6.21 28.04 -7.56
C GLU A 52 7.72 28.19 -7.87
N ASN A 53 8.46 28.87 -7.01
CA ASN A 53 9.90 29.11 -7.16
C ASN A 53 10.79 28.05 -6.48
N GLN A 54 10.19 27.09 -5.76
CA GLN A 54 10.92 26.03 -5.04
C GLN A 54 10.39 24.67 -5.45
N THR A 55 11.32 23.79 -5.84
CA THR A 55 10.97 22.39 -6.12
C THR A 55 11.03 21.59 -4.81
N GLU A 56 9.93 20.95 -4.48
CA GLU A 56 9.84 20.12 -3.28
C GLU A 56 9.87 18.61 -3.62
N ASP A 57 10.45 17.84 -2.71
CA ASP A 57 10.48 16.39 -2.80
C ASP A 57 9.22 15.80 -2.18
N ILE A 58 8.42 15.10 -2.97
CA ILE A 58 7.18 14.45 -2.53
C ILE A 58 7.23 12.96 -2.87
N GLN A 59 6.95 12.13 -1.87
CA GLN A 59 6.81 10.69 -2.08
C GLN A 59 5.44 10.37 -2.66
N ILE A 60 5.40 9.60 -3.74
CA ILE A 60 4.18 9.11 -4.36
C ILE A 60 4.00 7.64 -4.00
N ILE A 61 2.99 7.36 -3.17
CA ILE A 61 2.65 6.01 -2.74
C ILE A 61 1.55 5.48 -3.66
N VAL A 62 1.87 4.45 -4.43
CA VAL A 62 0.93 3.84 -5.37
C VAL A 62 0.23 2.67 -4.72
N ALA A 63 -1.11 2.72 -4.68
CA ALA A 63 -1.97 1.70 -4.11
C ALA A 63 -3.13 1.31 -5.05
N THR A 64 -3.05 1.69 -6.34
CA THR A 64 -4.14 1.52 -7.31
C THR A 64 -4.44 0.07 -7.64
N VAL A 65 -3.40 -0.73 -7.91
CA VAL A 65 -3.49 -2.16 -8.22
C VAL A 65 -2.46 -2.92 -7.40
N PRO A 66 -2.64 -4.22 -7.13
CA PRO A 66 -1.58 -5.02 -6.51
C PRO A 66 -0.32 -5.05 -7.40
N PRO A 67 0.88 -5.07 -6.84
CA PRO A 67 2.08 -5.18 -7.64
C PRO A 67 2.32 -6.61 -8.10
N VAL A 68 3.07 -6.79 -9.19
CA VAL A 68 3.61 -8.10 -9.58
C VAL A 68 4.94 -8.29 -8.86
N LEU A 69 5.06 -9.36 -8.08
CA LEU A 69 6.30 -9.71 -7.38
C LEU A 69 7.10 -10.71 -8.21
N ILE A 70 8.28 -10.32 -8.66
CA ILE A 70 9.18 -11.16 -9.45
C ILE A 70 10.42 -11.46 -8.61
N PRO A 71 10.83 -12.74 -8.44
CA PRO A 71 12.11 -13.08 -7.84
C PRO A 71 13.27 -12.36 -8.56
N LYS A 72 14.19 -11.75 -7.82
CA LYS A 72 15.30 -10.96 -8.41
C LYS A 72 16.07 -11.70 -9.53
N PRO A 73 16.39 -13.01 -9.40
CA PRO A 73 17.10 -13.72 -10.46
C PRO A 73 16.31 -13.84 -11.78
N LEU A 74 14.97 -13.68 -11.74
CA LEU A 74 14.10 -13.79 -12.92
C LEU A 74 13.68 -12.41 -13.46
N PHE A 75 14.03 -11.34 -12.77
CA PHE A 75 13.66 -9.99 -13.18
C PHE A 75 14.52 -9.49 -14.35
N GLN A 76 13.84 -9.00 -15.38
CA GLN A 76 14.44 -8.34 -16.54
C GLN A 76 13.75 -6.99 -16.73
N ALA A 77 14.52 -5.90 -16.62
CA ALA A 77 13.96 -4.54 -16.61
C ALA A 77 13.24 -4.20 -17.94
N GLU A 78 13.72 -4.70 -19.04
CA GLU A 78 13.13 -4.53 -20.38
C GLU A 78 11.78 -5.26 -20.54
N LYS A 79 11.50 -6.25 -19.69
CA LYS A 79 10.23 -7.03 -19.68
C LYS A 79 9.19 -6.53 -18.69
N MET A 80 9.39 -5.38 -18.03
CA MET A 80 8.43 -4.88 -17.04
C MET A 80 7.01 -4.78 -17.56
N GLN A 81 6.84 -4.31 -18.81
CA GLN A 81 5.52 -4.22 -19.43
C GLN A 81 4.88 -5.59 -19.68
N ASP A 82 5.69 -6.61 -20.01
CA ASP A 82 5.18 -7.97 -20.27
C ASP A 82 4.68 -8.62 -18.97
N TYR A 83 5.41 -8.44 -17.86
CA TYR A 83 4.96 -8.91 -16.55
C TYR A 83 3.62 -8.28 -16.14
N LEU A 84 3.46 -6.97 -16.35
CA LEU A 84 2.22 -6.27 -16.03
C LEU A 84 1.06 -6.70 -16.94
N LYS A 85 1.30 -6.85 -18.25
CA LYS A 85 0.28 -7.33 -19.20
C LYS A 85 -0.19 -8.76 -18.89
N PHE A 86 0.73 -9.62 -18.47
CA PHE A 86 0.39 -10.98 -18.06
C PHE A 86 -0.58 -11.01 -16.87
N GLN A 87 -0.39 -10.10 -15.89
CA GLN A 87 -1.23 -10.04 -14.69
C GLN A 87 -2.57 -9.34 -14.93
N PHE A 88 -2.57 -8.27 -15.72
CA PHE A 88 -3.71 -7.34 -15.74
C PHE A 88 -4.53 -7.36 -17.04
N GLU A 89 -4.11 -8.10 -18.07
CA GLU A 89 -4.81 -8.21 -19.36
C GLU A 89 -5.29 -6.87 -19.95
N THR A 90 -4.73 -5.74 -19.50
CA THR A 90 -5.18 -4.41 -19.90
C THR A 90 -4.35 -3.87 -21.05
N ALA A 91 -5.01 -3.19 -22.01
CA ALA A 91 -4.32 -2.52 -23.10
C ALA A 91 -3.61 -1.24 -22.66
N GLU A 92 -4.06 -0.62 -21.57
CA GLU A 92 -3.55 0.67 -21.09
C GLU A 92 -2.77 0.54 -19.79
N ILE A 93 -1.54 0.07 -19.89
CA ILE A 93 -0.58 0.19 -18.80
C ILE A 93 0.04 1.58 -18.90
N GLY A 94 -0.21 2.42 -17.89
CA GLY A 94 0.41 3.73 -17.79
C GLY A 94 1.92 3.66 -17.57
N LYS A 95 2.49 4.58 -16.81
CA LYS A 95 3.92 4.57 -16.50
C LYS A 95 4.22 3.46 -15.48
N SER A 96 5.11 2.54 -15.84
CA SER A 96 5.55 1.44 -14.96
C SER A 96 6.75 1.82 -14.11
N PHE A 97 6.82 1.21 -12.92
CA PHE A 97 7.86 1.40 -11.92
C PHE A 97 8.24 0.06 -11.31
N SER A 98 9.39 0.01 -10.66
CA SER A 98 9.78 -1.15 -9.86
C SER A 98 10.48 -0.74 -8.57
N ASP A 99 10.11 -1.42 -7.48
CA ASP A 99 10.78 -1.29 -6.19
C ASP A 99 11.60 -2.54 -5.89
N GLU A 100 12.62 -2.37 -5.06
CA GLU A 100 13.45 -3.46 -4.58
C GLU A 100 13.05 -3.88 -3.17
N ILE A 101 12.81 -5.19 -3.01
CA ILE A 101 12.46 -5.82 -1.73
C ILE A 101 13.33 -7.07 -1.61
N GLU A 102 14.29 -7.11 -0.69
CA GLU A 102 15.17 -8.27 -0.45
C GLU A 102 15.37 -9.21 -1.67
N SER A 103 14.57 -10.29 -1.74
CA SER A 103 14.65 -11.32 -2.78
C SER A 103 13.76 -11.06 -4.00
N TYR A 104 12.98 -9.96 -4.01
CA TYR A 104 11.98 -9.68 -5.04
C TYR A 104 12.16 -8.30 -5.66
N ARG A 105 11.59 -8.14 -6.87
CA ARG A 105 11.21 -6.85 -7.47
C ARG A 105 9.70 -6.74 -7.47
N SER A 106 9.20 -5.64 -6.94
CA SER A 106 7.79 -5.25 -6.97
C SER A 106 7.58 -4.37 -8.19
N ILE A 107 6.79 -4.83 -9.16
CA ILE A 107 6.54 -4.11 -10.41
C ILE A 107 5.10 -3.63 -10.39
N TYR A 108 4.88 -2.37 -10.71
CA TYR A 108 3.57 -1.74 -10.70
C TYR A 108 3.48 -0.62 -11.72
N PHE A 109 2.30 -0.06 -11.89
CA PHE A 109 2.09 1.07 -12.78
C PHE A 109 1.15 2.11 -12.17
N LEU A 110 1.24 3.31 -12.68
CA LEU A 110 0.32 4.40 -12.41
C LEU A 110 -0.34 4.82 -13.73
N ASP A 111 -1.65 5.06 -13.70
CA ASP A 111 -2.38 5.48 -14.89
C ASP A 111 -1.87 6.82 -15.42
N GLN A 112 -2.10 7.06 -16.72
CA GLN A 112 -1.56 8.23 -17.39
C GLN A 112 -2.18 9.56 -16.89
N LYS A 113 -3.41 9.52 -16.36
CA LYS A 113 -4.07 10.71 -15.81
C LYS A 113 -3.39 11.17 -14.54
N ALA A 114 -3.09 10.24 -13.63
CA ALA A 114 -2.33 10.51 -12.41
C ALA A 114 -0.91 11.00 -12.73
N VAL A 115 -0.22 10.35 -13.68
CA VAL A 115 1.11 10.78 -14.12
C VAL A 115 1.09 12.21 -14.66
N ASN A 116 0.07 12.54 -15.49
CA ASN A 116 -0.06 13.89 -16.07
C ASN A 116 -0.42 14.94 -15.01
N ALA A 117 -1.23 14.57 -14.00
CA ALA A 117 -1.55 15.46 -12.90
C ALA A 117 -0.29 15.80 -12.07
N LEU A 118 0.51 14.79 -11.74
CA LEU A 118 1.77 14.99 -11.00
C LEU A 118 2.80 15.82 -11.77
N LYS A 119 2.90 15.64 -13.10
CA LYS A 119 3.81 16.43 -13.95
C LYS A 119 3.47 17.92 -14.03
N ARG A 120 2.24 18.33 -13.68
CA ARG A 120 1.85 19.73 -13.64
C ARG A 120 2.31 20.46 -12.38
N LEU A 121 2.76 19.71 -11.38
CA LEU A 121 3.30 20.24 -10.14
C LEU A 121 4.80 20.45 -10.29
N ASN A 122 5.33 21.53 -9.71
CA ASN A 122 6.78 21.77 -9.62
C ASN A 122 7.37 20.98 -8.43
N ILE A 123 7.40 19.65 -8.57
CA ILE A 123 7.86 18.73 -7.51
C ILE A 123 8.79 17.64 -8.07
N ASN A 124 9.72 17.21 -7.23
CA ASN A 124 10.46 15.97 -7.47
C ASN A 124 9.64 14.79 -6.92
N THR A 125 9.33 13.81 -7.76
CA THR A 125 8.51 12.66 -7.38
C THR A 125 9.34 11.42 -7.13
N HIS A 126 9.16 10.80 -5.95
CA HIS A 126 9.76 9.54 -5.57
C HIS A 126 8.65 8.49 -5.44
N TYR A 127 8.62 7.54 -6.37
CA TYR A 127 7.54 6.54 -6.42
C TYR A 127 7.88 5.32 -5.58
N VAL A 128 6.89 4.81 -4.85
CA VAL A 128 6.95 3.55 -4.12
C VAL A 128 5.56 2.90 -4.11
N HIS A 129 5.50 1.59 -4.21
CA HIS A 129 4.24 0.87 -4.04
C HIS A 129 3.93 0.66 -2.56
N GLU A 130 2.66 0.81 -2.16
CA GLU A 130 2.22 0.59 -0.78
C GLU A 130 2.62 -0.79 -0.26
N ILE A 131 2.40 -1.85 -1.05
CA ILE A 131 2.79 -3.22 -0.70
C ILE A 131 4.30 -3.34 -0.45
N THR A 132 5.13 -2.56 -1.14
CA THR A 132 6.58 -2.53 -0.89
C THR A 132 6.90 -2.06 0.52
N LEU A 133 6.20 -1.03 1.01
CA LEU A 133 6.35 -0.51 2.37
C LEU A 133 5.86 -1.54 3.40
N LEU A 134 4.70 -2.14 3.15
CA LEU A 134 4.13 -3.19 3.99
C LEU A 134 5.03 -4.43 4.06
N LEU A 135 5.62 -4.85 2.94
CA LEU A 135 6.56 -5.97 2.88
C LEU A 135 7.83 -5.68 3.67
N LYS A 136 8.38 -4.47 3.55
CA LYS A 136 9.57 -4.06 4.33
C LYS A 136 9.29 -4.01 5.83
N ASP A 137 8.11 -3.59 6.24
CA ASP A 137 7.67 -3.65 7.64
C ASP A 137 7.49 -5.11 8.10
N GLY A 138 6.83 -5.93 7.28
CA GLY A 138 6.62 -7.35 7.54
C GLY A 138 7.92 -8.13 7.70
N ILE A 139 8.93 -7.87 6.88
CA ILE A 139 10.26 -8.49 7.00
C ILE A 139 10.89 -8.19 8.36
N LYS A 140 10.79 -6.96 8.87
CA LYS A 140 11.28 -6.60 10.20
C LYS A 140 10.56 -7.37 11.33
N ARG A 141 9.29 -7.75 11.11
CA ARG A 141 8.45 -8.49 12.08
C ARG A 141 8.60 -9.99 11.97
N SER A 142 9.10 -10.52 10.84
CA SER A 142 9.09 -11.95 10.50
C SER A 142 10.04 -12.81 11.34
N GLN A 143 10.89 -12.20 12.16
CA GLN A 143 11.98 -12.88 12.88
C GLN A 143 11.56 -13.91 13.94
N SER A 144 10.25 -14.16 14.17
CA SER A 144 9.86 -15.12 15.22
C SER A 144 8.42 -15.68 15.18
N ARG A 145 7.56 -15.31 14.26
CA ARG A 145 6.14 -15.73 14.31
C ARG A 145 5.49 -15.85 12.92
N ASN A 146 4.50 -16.74 12.83
CA ASN A 146 3.56 -16.75 11.74
C ASN A 146 2.56 -15.60 11.93
N PHE A 147 2.34 -14.79 10.90
CA PHE A 147 1.43 -13.66 10.98
C PHE A 147 0.79 -13.30 9.64
N VAL A 148 -0.34 -12.60 9.72
CA VAL A 148 -0.94 -11.91 8.60
C VAL A 148 -0.85 -10.40 8.85
N LEU A 149 -0.25 -9.67 7.92
CA LEU A 149 -0.37 -8.21 7.87
C LEU A 149 -1.54 -7.89 6.96
N LEU A 150 -2.57 -7.30 7.55
CA LEU A 150 -3.81 -6.92 6.89
C LEU A 150 -3.85 -5.40 6.75
N SER A 151 -3.83 -4.90 5.53
CA SER A 151 -3.95 -3.48 5.26
C SER A 151 -5.33 -3.15 4.71
N LEU A 152 -6.11 -2.41 5.51
CA LEU A 152 -7.50 -2.10 5.21
C LEU A 152 -7.67 -0.77 4.49
N ASN A 153 -8.42 -0.85 3.40
CA ASN A 153 -8.93 0.27 2.63
C ASN A 153 -10.47 0.25 2.62
N LYS A 154 -11.10 1.20 1.95
CA LYS A 154 -12.56 1.33 1.96
C LYS A 154 -13.29 0.15 1.32
N SER A 155 -12.78 -0.38 0.21
CA SER A 155 -13.42 -1.40 -0.61
C SER A 155 -12.54 -2.63 -0.86
N PHE A 156 -11.31 -2.63 -0.34
CA PHE A 156 -10.37 -3.73 -0.47
C PHE A 156 -9.45 -3.85 0.74
N ALA A 157 -8.87 -5.01 0.90
CA ALA A 157 -7.82 -5.27 1.86
C ALA A 157 -6.65 -6.00 1.19
N ASP A 158 -5.44 -5.58 1.50
CA ASP A 158 -4.23 -6.29 1.12
C ASP A 158 -3.82 -7.24 2.24
N PHE A 159 -3.66 -8.51 1.89
CA PHE A 159 -3.28 -9.59 2.78
C PHE A 159 -1.86 -10.01 2.46
N ILE A 160 -1.00 -9.95 3.45
CA ILE A 160 0.39 -10.37 3.36
C ILE A 160 0.65 -11.40 4.43
N VAL A 161 0.99 -12.63 4.03
CA VAL A 161 1.12 -13.78 4.91
C VAL A 161 2.58 -14.18 5.05
N TRP A 162 3.05 -14.25 6.29
CA TRP A 162 4.32 -14.88 6.64
C TRP A 162 4.10 -16.15 7.44
N LYS A 163 4.75 -17.22 7.00
CA LYS A 163 4.80 -18.49 7.74
C LYS A 163 6.22 -19.03 7.67
N ASP A 164 6.74 -19.45 8.82
CA ASP A 164 8.11 -20.00 8.96
C ASP A 164 9.16 -19.08 8.33
N GLU A 165 9.07 -17.78 8.65
CA GLU A 165 9.95 -16.70 8.16
C GLU A 165 9.89 -16.46 6.63
N LYS A 166 8.96 -17.11 5.93
CA LYS A 166 8.80 -17.00 4.48
C LYS A 166 7.55 -16.21 4.11
N LEU A 167 7.68 -15.38 3.09
CA LEU A 167 6.54 -14.76 2.45
C LEU A 167 5.75 -15.82 1.66
N MET A 168 4.53 -16.10 2.10
CA MET A 168 3.68 -17.12 1.52
C MET A 168 2.66 -16.57 0.54
N MET A 169 2.14 -15.35 0.82
CA MET A 169 1.12 -14.73 -0.03
C MET A 169 1.20 -13.21 0.05
N VAL A 170 0.98 -12.57 -1.08
CA VAL A 170 0.57 -11.17 -1.20
C VAL A 170 -0.63 -11.15 -2.12
N ASN A 171 -1.79 -10.76 -1.62
CA ASN A 171 -2.99 -10.69 -2.43
C ASN A 171 -3.91 -9.57 -1.95
N ARG A 172 -4.74 -9.07 -2.87
CA ARG A 172 -5.80 -8.09 -2.60
C ARG A 172 -7.15 -8.76 -2.74
N PHE A 173 -8.01 -8.56 -1.74
CA PHE A 173 -9.40 -8.98 -1.77
C PHE A 173 -10.30 -7.76 -1.72
N ASN A 174 -11.22 -7.67 -2.67
CA ASN A 174 -12.31 -6.69 -2.62
C ASN A 174 -13.39 -7.22 -1.70
N PHE A 175 -13.99 -6.36 -0.90
CA PHE A 175 -15.08 -6.72 0.01
C PHE A 175 -16.17 -5.66 -0.02
N THR A 176 -17.39 -6.05 0.30
CA THR A 176 -18.56 -5.19 0.38
C THR A 176 -19.09 -5.05 1.80
N SER A 177 -18.69 -5.97 2.68
CA SER A 177 -19.07 -5.97 4.09
C SER A 177 -17.92 -6.40 5.01
N GLU A 178 -18.00 -6.07 6.27
CA GLU A 178 -17.07 -6.53 7.31
C GLU A 178 -17.04 -8.05 7.44
N ILE A 179 -18.17 -8.70 7.15
CA ILE A 179 -18.29 -10.17 7.18
C ILE A 179 -17.50 -10.79 6.02
N ASP A 180 -17.58 -10.21 4.82
CA ASP A 180 -16.77 -10.68 3.68
C ASP A 180 -15.28 -10.63 4.01
N MET A 181 -14.84 -9.52 4.61
CA MET A 181 -13.45 -9.35 4.98
C MET A 181 -13.01 -10.38 6.04
N LEU A 182 -13.84 -10.60 7.07
CA LEU A 182 -13.58 -11.64 8.07
C LEU A 182 -13.53 -13.04 7.42
N PHE A 183 -14.46 -13.34 6.51
CA PHE A 183 -14.48 -14.61 5.78
C PHE A 183 -13.15 -14.84 5.03
N TYR A 184 -12.66 -13.82 4.29
CA TYR A 184 -11.37 -13.92 3.60
C TYR A 184 -10.22 -14.14 4.57
N LEU A 185 -10.21 -13.44 5.70
CA LEU A 185 -9.16 -13.59 6.70
C LEU A 185 -9.13 -15.00 7.30
N LEU A 186 -10.27 -15.52 7.72
CA LEU A 186 -10.35 -16.87 8.28
C LEU A 186 -9.98 -17.93 7.23
N HIS A 187 -10.42 -17.75 5.98
CA HIS A 187 -10.06 -18.63 4.88
C HIS A 187 -8.56 -18.64 4.62
N VAL A 188 -7.91 -17.48 4.62
CA VAL A 188 -6.45 -17.36 4.46
C VAL A 188 -5.72 -18.05 5.60
N ILE A 189 -6.13 -17.82 6.86
CA ILE A 189 -5.54 -18.48 8.03
C ILE A 189 -5.64 -20.01 7.89
N GLN A 190 -6.80 -20.51 7.52
CA GLN A 190 -7.04 -21.94 7.31
C GLN A 190 -6.21 -22.49 6.15
N GLN A 191 -6.15 -21.81 5.01
CA GLN A 191 -5.41 -22.25 3.82
C GLN A 191 -3.92 -22.45 4.09
N PHE A 192 -3.35 -21.66 4.98
CA PHE A 192 -1.94 -21.77 5.36
C PHE A 192 -1.72 -22.60 6.63
N ASP A 193 -2.72 -23.39 7.09
CA ASP A 193 -2.65 -24.18 8.32
C ASP A 193 -2.15 -23.37 9.54
N MET A 194 -2.59 -22.12 9.63
CA MET A 194 -2.36 -21.28 10.79
C MET A 194 -3.57 -21.38 11.72
N LYS A 195 -3.33 -21.44 13.03
CA LYS A 195 -4.44 -21.46 13.99
C LYS A 195 -4.80 -20.03 14.36
N GLU A 196 -6.09 -19.72 14.39
CA GLU A 196 -6.64 -18.39 14.74
C GLU A 196 -6.12 -17.88 16.10
N THR A 197 -5.84 -18.82 17.03
CA THR A 197 -5.33 -18.51 18.37
C THR A 197 -3.81 -18.34 18.45
N SER A 198 -3.06 -18.71 17.42
CA SER A 198 -1.59 -18.64 17.40
C SER A 198 -1.03 -17.81 16.23
N CYS A 199 -1.90 -17.41 15.31
CA CYS A 199 -1.55 -16.51 14.23
C CYS A 199 -1.72 -15.07 14.70
N LYS A 200 -0.64 -14.28 14.64
CA LYS A 200 -0.70 -12.85 14.92
C LYS A 200 -1.31 -12.10 13.74
N ILE A 201 -2.26 -11.23 13.99
CA ILE A 201 -2.79 -10.33 12.97
C ILE A 201 -2.27 -8.91 13.24
N TYR A 202 -1.51 -8.37 12.29
CA TYR A 202 -1.14 -6.96 12.28
C TYR A 202 -2.10 -6.20 11.39
N LEU A 203 -2.86 -5.29 11.99
CA LEU A 203 -3.93 -4.56 11.30
C LEU A 203 -3.49 -3.11 11.04
N ASN A 204 -3.30 -2.77 9.78
CA ASN A 204 -2.99 -1.42 9.34
C ASN A 204 -4.23 -0.76 8.69
N TYR A 205 -4.49 0.50 9.01
CA TYR A 205 -5.64 1.24 8.51
C TYR A 205 -5.21 2.44 7.67
N PHE A 206 -5.71 2.50 6.42
CA PHE A 206 -5.66 3.72 5.61
C PHE A 206 -6.96 4.52 5.63
N ILE A 207 -7.99 3.98 6.24
CA ILE A 207 -9.31 4.58 6.44
C ILE A 207 -9.53 4.92 7.93
N GLU A 208 -10.61 5.60 8.23
CA GLU A 208 -11.06 5.72 9.62
C GLU A 208 -11.32 4.34 10.22
N ARG A 209 -10.93 4.18 11.48
CA ARG A 209 -11.13 2.92 12.21
C ARG A 209 -12.61 2.60 12.27
N ASN A 210 -12.99 1.41 11.83
CA ASN A 210 -14.34 0.88 11.94
C ASN A 210 -14.48 0.07 13.24
N PRO A 211 -15.16 0.58 14.29
CA PRO A 211 -15.30 -0.13 15.56
C PRO A 211 -16.02 -1.47 15.43
N LYS A 212 -16.98 -1.58 14.50
CA LYS A 212 -17.72 -2.82 14.25
C LYS A 212 -16.78 -3.92 13.73
N LEU A 213 -15.91 -3.56 12.78
CA LEU A 213 -14.92 -4.48 12.25
C LEU A 213 -13.92 -4.92 13.32
N ILE A 214 -13.44 -4.00 14.15
CA ILE A 214 -12.52 -4.33 15.26
C ILE A 214 -13.20 -5.31 16.23
N THR A 215 -14.44 -5.05 16.61
CA THR A 215 -15.22 -5.94 17.49
C THR A 215 -15.41 -7.31 16.86
N LEU A 216 -15.76 -7.35 15.58
CA LEU A 216 -15.93 -8.59 14.83
C LEU A 216 -14.61 -9.40 14.77
N LEU A 217 -13.51 -8.75 14.44
CA LEU A 217 -12.19 -9.39 14.41
C LEU A 217 -11.80 -9.94 15.78
N ASN A 218 -11.94 -9.16 16.85
CA ASN A 218 -11.61 -9.58 18.21
C ASN A 218 -12.45 -10.78 18.68
N THR A 219 -13.63 -11.01 18.11
CA THR A 219 -14.47 -12.16 18.44
C THR A 219 -13.89 -13.48 17.91
N TYR A 220 -13.21 -13.44 16.76
CA TYR A 220 -12.75 -14.64 16.06
C TYR A 220 -11.21 -14.79 16.06
N ILE A 221 -10.47 -13.73 16.33
CA ILE A 221 -9.00 -13.71 16.28
C ILE A 221 -8.46 -13.52 17.69
N GLY A 222 -7.60 -14.46 18.13
CA GLY A 222 -7.06 -14.46 19.50
C GLY A 222 -5.91 -13.47 19.73
N ASP A 223 -5.11 -13.15 18.72
CA ASP A 223 -3.94 -12.25 18.83
C ASP A 223 -3.94 -11.23 17.68
N MET A 224 -4.45 -10.04 17.96
CA MET A 224 -4.52 -8.95 17.00
C MET A 224 -3.85 -7.70 17.55
N GLU A 225 -3.06 -7.04 16.71
CA GLU A 225 -2.40 -5.77 17.01
C GLU A 225 -2.68 -4.74 15.91
N ILE A 226 -3.16 -3.57 16.32
CA ILE A 226 -3.30 -2.45 15.39
C ILE A 226 -1.93 -1.80 15.26
N VAL A 227 -1.44 -1.76 14.03
CA VAL A 227 -0.14 -1.17 13.70
C VAL A 227 -0.30 0.03 12.79
N SER A 228 0.62 0.96 12.89
CA SER A 228 0.81 2.00 11.88
C SER A 228 2.07 1.62 11.11
N VAL A 229 1.90 1.30 9.84
CA VAL A 229 3.05 1.10 8.95
C VAL A 229 3.55 2.47 8.51
N ASP A 230 4.83 2.72 8.75
CA ASP A 230 5.45 3.96 8.31
C ASP A 230 5.47 3.98 6.77
N LEU A 231 4.74 4.91 6.19
CA LEU A 231 4.67 5.10 4.75
C LEU A 231 5.85 5.91 4.20
N LYS A 232 6.94 5.98 4.95
CA LYS A 232 8.13 6.78 4.60
C LYS A 232 9.34 5.94 4.32
#